data_53bc0fbec3637fe0c3b01d715ef3295f
#
_entry.id   53bc0fbec3637fe0c3b01d715ef3295f
#
_cell.length_a   1.000
_cell.length_b   1.000
_cell.length_c   1.000
_cell.angle_alpha   90.00
_cell.angle_beta   90.00
_cell.angle_gamma   90.00
#
_symmetry.space_group_name_H-M   'P 1'
#
loop_
_entity.id
_entity.type
_entity.pdbx_description
1 polymer ?
#
loop_
_entity_poly.entity_id
_entity_poly.type
_entity_poly.pdbx_seq_one_letter_code
_entity_poly.pdbx_strand_id
1 'polypeptide(L)'
;MIKLGVNSVLFKTVSFREAAEAIKKCGYDGVEISAIAGMCEHLNLSAWKEQAAELRAIRDELELPFLSTEVASRDRERLLTAFEACAEIGIPIVNIGPGGTMNDEDSLKAAIAETESLAEDAEKFGITLCVKAHVGAAVYSTPTTLRMMDYVTSPAFGVDMDPSHIHRAGENPAKALPAVLSRMKHIHIRDCKGDGPSPGDPTNQACGRGDIDLFGYFRAMVDASYDGPVCLEVIGPDQSLTDATRIAAESYGYMN
;
A
#
# COMPACT_ATOMS: atom_id res chain seq x y z
N MET A 1 0.88 9.78 15.36
CA MET A 1 1.17 8.40 15.85
C MET A 1 0.94 7.44 14.69
N ILE A 2 1.91 6.57 14.40
CA ILE A 2 1.81 5.53 13.36
C ILE A 2 0.52 4.73 13.55
N LYS A 3 -0.18 4.45 12.46
CA LYS A 3 -1.37 3.58 12.42
C LYS A 3 -1.00 2.28 11.73
N LEU A 4 -1.07 1.18 12.46
CA LEU A 4 -0.79 -0.15 11.92
C LEU A 4 -2.04 -0.71 11.23
N GLY A 5 -1.90 -1.14 9.99
CA GLY A 5 -2.97 -1.74 9.19
C GLY A 5 -2.52 -3.01 8.47
N VAL A 6 -3.48 -3.65 7.82
CA VAL A 6 -3.24 -4.79 6.91
C VAL A 6 -3.96 -4.51 5.60
N ASN A 7 -3.28 -4.76 4.47
CA ASN A 7 -3.94 -4.85 3.18
C ASN A 7 -4.75 -6.16 3.13
N SER A 8 -6.04 -6.02 2.90
CA SER A 8 -6.96 -7.15 2.91
C SER A 8 -6.69 -8.19 1.81
N VAL A 9 -5.77 -7.92 0.88
CA VAL A 9 -5.31 -8.89 -0.12
C VAL A 9 -4.73 -10.18 0.49
N LEU A 10 -4.14 -10.10 1.68
CA LEU A 10 -3.69 -11.27 2.44
C LEU A 10 -4.86 -12.27 2.72
N PHE A 11 -6.07 -11.75 2.83
CA PHE A 11 -7.30 -12.48 3.14
C PHE A 11 -8.20 -12.67 1.92
N LYS A 12 -7.67 -12.68 0.70
CA LYS A 12 -8.42 -12.70 -0.56
C LYS A 12 -9.31 -13.94 -0.77
N THR A 13 -9.16 -14.96 0.07
CA THR A 13 -9.95 -16.22 0.00
C THR A 13 -11.23 -16.18 0.82
N VAL A 14 -11.47 -15.11 1.58
CA VAL A 14 -12.67 -14.95 2.43
C VAL A 14 -13.35 -13.63 2.13
N SER A 15 -14.54 -13.40 2.69
CA SER A 15 -15.26 -12.14 2.56
C SER A 15 -14.52 -10.99 3.26
N PHE A 16 -14.82 -9.74 2.87
CA PHE A 16 -14.23 -8.57 3.54
C PHE A 16 -14.56 -8.54 5.04
N ARG A 17 -15.78 -8.92 5.44
CA ARG A 17 -16.18 -9.00 6.85
C ARG A 17 -15.28 -9.95 7.64
N GLU A 18 -15.08 -11.18 7.15
CA GLU A 18 -14.20 -12.15 7.82
C GLU A 18 -12.75 -11.69 7.89
N ALA A 19 -12.26 -11.02 6.83
CA ALA A 19 -10.94 -10.39 6.80
C ALA A 19 -10.83 -9.28 7.87
N ALA A 20 -11.79 -8.37 7.91
CA ALA A 20 -11.81 -7.26 8.86
C ALA A 20 -11.89 -7.73 10.33
N GLU A 21 -12.70 -8.76 10.61
CA GLU A 21 -12.78 -9.38 11.94
C GLU A 21 -11.45 -10.01 12.37
N ALA A 22 -10.77 -10.70 11.44
CA ALA A 22 -9.46 -11.30 11.71
C ALA A 22 -8.40 -10.22 11.96
N ILE A 23 -8.36 -9.16 11.15
CA ILE A 23 -7.45 -8.02 11.29
C ILE A 23 -7.68 -7.33 12.65
N LYS A 24 -8.94 -7.05 13.01
CA LYS A 24 -9.28 -6.46 14.31
C LYS A 24 -8.83 -7.32 15.49
N LYS A 25 -9.04 -8.65 15.40
CA LYS A 25 -8.60 -9.61 16.45
C LYS A 25 -7.09 -9.65 16.62
N CYS A 26 -6.31 -9.38 15.57
CA CYS A 26 -4.86 -9.26 15.64
C CYS A 26 -4.38 -7.98 16.35
N GLY A 27 -5.25 -6.99 16.55
CA GLY A 27 -4.95 -5.75 17.27
C GLY A 27 -4.61 -4.54 16.38
N TYR A 28 -4.77 -4.64 15.06
CA TYR A 28 -4.48 -3.54 14.14
C TYR A 28 -5.42 -2.33 14.32
N ASP A 29 -4.89 -1.14 14.04
CA ASP A 29 -5.60 0.13 14.16
C ASP A 29 -6.57 0.40 13.01
N GLY A 30 -6.37 -0.26 11.86
CA GLY A 30 -7.19 -0.07 10.67
C GLY A 30 -6.90 -1.09 9.59
N VAL A 31 -7.53 -0.89 8.45
CA VAL A 31 -7.40 -1.80 7.28
C VAL A 31 -7.18 -1.01 5.99
N GLU A 32 -6.33 -1.54 5.13
CA GLU A 32 -6.30 -1.17 3.73
C GLU A 32 -7.19 -2.15 2.96
N ILE A 33 -8.26 -1.61 2.36
CA ILE A 33 -9.17 -2.45 1.59
C ILE A 33 -8.66 -2.67 0.17
N SER A 34 -8.52 -3.92 -0.27
CA SER A 34 -8.04 -4.24 -1.62
C SER A 34 -9.13 -4.02 -2.67
N ALA A 35 -8.77 -3.33 -3.76
CA ALA A 35 -9.56 -3.17 -4.97
C ALA A 35 -8.80 -3.65 -6.22
N ILE A 36 -7.95 -4.68 -6.06
CA ILE A 36 -7.08 -5.21 -7.11
C ILE A 36 -7.86 -6.16 -8.00
N ALA A 37 -8.17 -5.70 -9.22
CA ALA A 37 -8.94 -6.47 -10.19
C ALA A 37 -8.30 -7.83 -10.48
N GLY A 38 -9.10 -8.89 -10.45
CA GLY A 38 -8.66 -10.26 -10.72
C GLY A 38 -7.80 -10.89 -9.63
N MET A 39 -7.53 -10.19 -8.52
CA MET A 39 -6.79 -10.75 -7.39
C MET A 39 -7.60 -10.70 -6.09
N CYS A 40 -8.03 -9.52 -5.68
CA CYS A 40 -8.84 -9.32 -4.48
C CYS A 40 -9.65 -8.02 -4.63
N GLU A 41 -10.95 -8.16 -4.79
CA GLU A 41 -11.88 -7.05 -4.94
C GLU A 41 -12.83 -6.98 -3.72
N HIS A 42 -12.26 -6.86 -2.52
CA HIS A 42 -13.02 -6.57 -1.31
C HIS A 42 -13.74 -5.23 -1.41
N LEU A 43 -13.15 -4.25 -2.08
CA LEU A 43 -13.85 -3.11 -2.69
C LEU A 43 -14.00 -3.40 -4.18
N ASN A 44 -15.18 -3.79 -4.60
CA ASN A 44 -15.50 -4.01 -6.00
C ASN A 44 -15.90 -2.68 -6.65
N LEU A 45 -14.99 -2.09 -7.41
CA LEU A 45 -15.23 -0.79 -8.05
C LEU A 45 -16.38 -0.79 -9.06
N SER A 46 -16.74 -1.97 -9.62
CA SER A 46 -17.88 -2.06 -10.55
C SER A 46 -19.24 -2.04 -9.83
N ALA A 47 -19.28 -2.33 -8.53
CA ALA A 47 -20.47 -2.43 -7.69
C ALA A 47 -20.31 -1.65 -6.37
N TRP A 48 -19.43 -0.66 -6.31
CA TRP A 48 -19.10 0.02 -5.08
C TRP A 48 -20.29 0.75 -4.44
N LYS A 49 -21.23 1.26 -5.27
CA LYS A 49 -22.41 1.97 -4.77
C LYS A 49 -23.32 1.06 -3.94
N GLU A 50 -23.46 -0.18 -4.37
CA GLU A 50 -24.20 -1.21 -3.65
C GLU A 50 -23.50 -1.68 -2.39
N GLN A 51 -22.15 -1.72 -2.41
CA GLN A 51 -21.33 -2.14 -1.27
C GLN A 51 -21.11 -1.06 -0.21
N ALA A 52 -21.16 0.22 -0.59
CA ALA A 52 -20.73 1.32 0.26
C ALA A 52 -21.36 1.34 1.66
N ALA A 53 -22.66 1.03 1.74
CA ALA A 53 -23.37 0.99 3.02
C ALA A 53 -22.89 -0.16 3.92
N GLU A 54 -22.65 -1.35 3.35
CA GLU A 54 -22.13 -2.50 4.07
C GLU A 54 -20.70 -2.27 4.55
N LEU A 55 -19.83 -1.74 3.70
CA LEU A 55 -18.45 -1.45 4.07
C LEU A 55 -18.37 -0.45 5.23
N ARG A 56 -19.16 0.62 5.19
CA ARG A 56 -19.25 1.57 6.29
C ARG A 56 -19.78 0.91 7.58
N ALA A 57 -20.79 0.05 7.46
CA ALA A 57 -21.33 -0.67 8.61
C ALA A 57 -20.29 -1.58 9.27
N ILE A 58 -19.49 -2.34 8.46
CA ILE A 58 -18.41 -3.18 8.99
C ILE A 58 -17.35 -2.33 9.69
N ARG A 59 -16.92 -1.22 9.06
CA ARG A 59 -15.95 -0.28 9.64
C ARG A 59 -16.42 0.22 11.03
N ASP A 60 -17.67 0.66 11.10
CA ASP A 60 -18.22 1.29 12.31
C ASP A 60 -18.50 0.25 13.40
N GLU A 61 -19.03 -0.93 13.06
CA GLU A 61 -19.29 -2.04 13.97
C GLU A 61 -17.99 -2.56 14.62
N LEU A 62 -16.94 -2.71 13.81
CA LEU A 62 -15.65 -3.22 14.29
C LEU A 62 -14.74 -2.12 14.86
N GLU A 63 -15.13 -0.86 14.76
CA GLU A 63 -14.25 0.29 15.06
C GLU A 63 -12.88 0.10 14.36
N LEU A 64 -12.91 -0.23 13.05
CA LEU A 64 -11.74 -0.51 12.25
C LEU A 64 -11.71 0.45 11.04
N PRO A 65 -11.11 1.64 11.17
CA PRO A 65 -11.09 2.64 10.11
C PRO A 65 -10.37 2.15 8.86
N PHE A 66 -10.84 2.62 7.70
CA PHE A 66 -10.13 2.47 6.44
C PHE A 66 -8.93 3.44 6.41
N LEU A 67 -7.74 2.91 6.24
CA LEU A 67 -6.51 3.69 6.14
C LEU A 67 -6.20 4.06 4.70
N SER A 68 -6.48 3.15 3.77
CA SER A 68 -6.18 3.27 2.35
C SER A 68 -6.93 2.21 1.53
N THR A 69 -6.81 2.30 0.21
CA THR A 69 -7.12 1.22 -0.72
C THR A 69 -6.00 1.05 -1.75
N GLU A 70 -5.75 -0.16 -2.19
CA GLU A 70 -4.85 -0.45 -3.30
C GLU A 70 -5.64 -0.82 -4.56
N VAL A 71 -5.34 -0.11 -5.66
CA VAL A 71 -6.04 -0.26 -6.96
C VAL A 71 -5.02 -0.68 -8.01
N ALA A 72 -4.05 -1.38 -7.85
CA ALA A 72 -3.02 -1.91 -8.78
C ALA A 72 -3.30 -1.67 -10.30
N SER A 73 -3.74 -0.47 -10.67
CA SER A 73 -4.11 -0.04 -12.02
C SER A 73 -3.74 1.42 -12.26
N ARG A 74 -3.47 1.76 -13.52
CA ARG A 74 -3.28 3.16 -13.98
C ARG A 74 -4.35 3.59 -14.99
N ASP A 75 -5.34 2.74 -15.22
CA ASP A 75 -6.48 3.10 -16.04
C ASP A 75 -7.25 4.26 -15.39
N ARG A 76 -7.33 5.38 -16.12
CA ARG A 76 -7.88 6.63 -15.58
C ARG A 76 -9.36 6.52 -15.22
N GLU A 77 -10.16 5.80 -16.01
CA GLU A 77 -11.60 5.66 -15.73
C GLU A 77 -11.81 4.83 -14.46
N ARG A 78 -11.03 3.75 -14.30
CA ARG A 78 -11.03 2.95 -13.09
C ARG A 78 -10.60 3.76 -11.86
N LEU A 79 -9.57 4.60 -11.99
CA LEU A 79 -9.10 5.44 -10.90
C LEU A 79 -10.10 6.55 -10.54
N LEU A 80 -10.76 7.18 -11.50
CA LEU A 80 -11.83 8.14 -11.22
C LEU A 80 -12.98 7.49 -10.44
N THR A 81 -13.35 6.26 -10.82
CA THR A 81 -14.33 5.46 -10.08
C THR A 81 -13.84 5.15 -8.66
N ALA A 82 -12.56 4.81 -8.50
CA ALA A 82 -11.97 4.55 -7.18
C ALA A 82 -11.96 5.81 -6.31
N PHE A 83 -11.63 6.98 -6.85
CA PHE A 83 -11.66 8.25 -6.12
C PHE A 83 -13.07 8.61 -5.65
N GLU A 84 -14.08 8.47 -6.53
CA GLU A 84 -15.49 8.67 -6.17
C GLU A 84 -15.91 7.72 -5.04
N ALA A 85 -15.61 6.43 -5.18
CA ALA A 85 -15.92 5.40 -4.18
C ALA A 85 -15.24 5.69 -2.84
N CYS A 86 -13.95 6.02 -2.87
CA CYS A 86 -13.17 6.31 -1.68
C CYS A 86 -13.69 7.55 -0.93
N ALA A 87 -14.03 8.61 -1.65
CA ALA A 87 -14.61 9.82 -1.06
C ALA A 87 -15.95 9.53 -0.37
N GLU A 88 -16.83 8.73 -0.98
CA GLU A 88 -18.13 8.36 -0.41
C GLU A 88 -18.02 7.40 0.77
N ILE A 89 -17.09 6.43 0.70
CA ILE A 89 -16.91 5.41 1.75
C ILE A 89 -16.11 5.94 2.93
N GLY A 90 -15.27 6.96 2.71
CA GLY A 90 -14.40 7.56 3.71
C GLY A 90 -13.02 6.90 3.76
N ILE A 91 -12.45 6.58 2.59
CA ILE A 91 -11.08 6.06 2.42
C ILE A 91 -10.18 7.22 1.97
N PRO A 92 -9.16 7.62 2.72
CA PRO A 92 -8.42 8.86 2.43
C PRO A 92 -7.31 8.72 1.38
N ILE A 93 -6.81 7.50 1.16
CA ILE A 93 -5.63 7.23 0.33
C ILE A 93 -5.92 6.14 -0.69
N VAL A 94 -5.51 6.37 -1.94
CA VAL A 94 -5.49 5.37 -3.01
C VAL A 94 -4.04 5.08 -3.38
N ASN A 95 -3.62 3.81 -3.27
CA ASN A 95 -2.28 3.35 -3.62
C ASN A 95 -2.28 2.71 -5.01
N ILE A 96 -1.29 3.07 -5.84
CA ILE A 96 -1.07 2.52 -7.18
C ILE A 96 0.40 2.20 -7.42
N GLY A 97 0.66 1.33 -8.40
CA GLY A 97 2.01 1.15 -8.95
C GLY A 97 2.40 2.30 -9.90
N PRO A 98 3.69 2.49 -10.16
CA PRO A 98 4.18 3.60 -10.98
C PRO A 98 3.99 3.38 -12.48
N GLY A 99 3.73 2.14 -12.90
CA GLY A 99 3.70 1.76 -14.32
C GLY A 99 5.07 1.83 -14.99
N GLY A 100 5.07 1.68 -16.31
CA GLY A 100 6.28 1.78 -17.13
C GLY A 100 7.30 0.65 -16.91
N THR A 101 8.53 0.87 -17.39
CA THR A 101 9.60 -0.13 -17.43
C THR A 101 10.85 0.39 -16.73
N MET A 102 11.48 -0.47 -15.93
CA MET A 102 12.72 -0.17 -15.20
C MET A 102 13.88 0.13 -16.18
N ASN A 103 14.71 1.10 -15.80
CA ASN A 103 15.87 1.56 -16.59
C ASN A 103 15.52 2.15 -17.97
N ASP A 104 14.30 2.61 -18.15
CA ASP A 104 13.84 3.30 -19.36
C ASP A 104 13.50 4.76 -19.01
N GLU A 105 14.31 5.68 -19.52
CA GLU A 105 14.19 7.13 -19.23
C GLU A 105 12.89 7.73 -19.79
N ASP A 106 12.45 7.31 -20.97
CA ASP A 106 11.23 7.82 -21.58
C ASP A 106 10.00 7.26 -20.85
N SER A 107 10.07 6.00 -20.42
CA SER A 107 9.05 5.39 -19.56
C SER A 107 8.93 6.10 -18.21
N LEU A 108 10.05 6.50 -17.61
CA LEU A 108 10.04 7.26 -16.35
C LEU A 108 9.39 8.65 -16.51
N LYS A 109 9.73 9.38 -17.59
CA LYS A 109 9.10 10.66 -17.89
C LYS A 109 7.60 10.54 -18.12
N ALA A 110 7.19 9.51 -18.87
CA ALA A 110 5.77 9.23 -19.12
C ALA A 110 5.02 8.91 -17.82
N ALA A 111 5.60 8.05 -16.97
CA ALA A 111 5.00 7.69 -15.67
C ALA A 111 4.85 8.91 -14.74
N ILE A 112 5.82 9.83 -14.73
CA ILE A 112 5.77 11.08 -13.95
C ILE A 112 4.65 11.98 -14.47
N ALA A 113 4.59 12.22 -15.78
CA ALA A 113 3.58 13.09 -16.39
C ALA A 113 2.15 12.55 -16.17
N GLU A 114 1.96 11.24 -16.32
CA GLU A 114 0.68 10.59 -16.04
C GLU A 114 0.32 10.68 -14.56
N THR A 115 1.29 10.51 -13.65
CA THR A 115 1.06 10.62 -12.20
C THR A 115 0.61 12.05 -11.81
N GLU A 116 1.17 13.09 -12.39
CA GLU A 116 0.70 14.47 -12.17
C GLU A 116 -0.78 14.61 -12.53
N SER A 117 -1.17 14.15 -13.73
CA SER A 117 -2.57 14.22 -14.17
C SER A 117 -3.53 13.42 -13.28
N LEU A 118 -3.10 12.22 -12.84
CA LEU A 118 -3.91 11.38 -11.95
C LEU A 118 -4.02 11.97 -10.54
N ALA A 119 -2.96 12.62 -10.05
CA ALA A 119 -2.99 13.30 -8.75
C ALA A 119 -3.88 14.54 -8.78
N GLU A 120 -3.88 15.32 -9.89
CA GLU A 120 -4.83 16.42 -10.10
C GLU A 120 -6.29 15.92 -10.12
N ASP A 121 -6.54 14.74 -10.67
CA ASP A 121 -7.86 14.13 -10.63
C ASP A 121 -8.23 13.71 -9.19
N ALA A 122 -7.33 13.07 -8.44
CA ALA A 122 -7.55 12.67 -7.05
C ALA A 122 -7.85 13.87 -6.14
N GLU A 123 -7.19 15.01 -6.38
CA GLU A 123 -7.39 16.26 -5.63
C GLU A 123 -8.84 16.74 -5.67
N LYS A 124 -9.53 16.58 -6.80
CA LYS A 124 -10.93 16.97 -6.98
C LYS A 124 -11.90 16.22 -6.06
N PHE A 125 -11.48 15.04 -5.60
CA PHE A 125 -12.23 14.18 -4.69
C PHE A 125 -11.74 14.28 -3.23
N GLY A 126 -10.69 15.06 -2.98
CA GLY A 126 -10.06 15.14 -1.66
C GLY A 126 -9.28 13.88 -1.28
N ILE A 127 -8.84 13.09 -2.25
CA ILE A 127 -8.11 11.82 -2.09
C ILE A 127 -6.61 12.06 -2.29
N THR A 128 -5.79 11.43 -1.46
CA THR A 128 -4.35 11.35 -1.70
C THR A 128 -4.04 10.15 -2.60
N LEU A 129 -3.41 10.39 -3.74
CA LEU A 129 -2.89 9.35 -4.62
C LEU A 129 -1.45 9.04 -4.26
N CYS A 130 -1.20 7.85 -3.73
CA CYS A 130 0.16 7.39 -3.43
C CYS A 130 0.69 6.47 -4.52
N VAL A 131 1.94 6.69 -4.91
CA VAL A 131 2.65 5.83 -5.86
C VAL A 131 3.72 5.03 -5.12
N LYS A 132 3.67 3.71 -5.28
CA LYS A 132 4.61 2.76 -4.70
C LYS A 132 5.78 2.55 -5.65
N ALA A 133 7.02 2.81 -5.21
CA ALA A 133 8.20 2.37 -5.96
C ALA A 133 8.18 0.84 -6.09
N HIS A 134 8.32 0.33 -7.32
CA HIS A 134 8.14 -1.10 -7.62
C HIS A 134 9.23 -1.63 -8.54
N VAL A 135 9.98 -2.63 -8.10
CA VAL A 135 11.00 -3.32 -8.92
C VAL A 135 10.38 -3.81 -10.23
N GLY A 136 11.06 -3.50 -11.35
CA GLY A 136 10.60 -3.81 -12.71
C GLY A 136 9.80 -2.67 -13.37
N ALA A 137 9.30 -1.70 -12.62
CA ALA A 137 8.56 -0.54 -13.13
C ALA A 137 9.46 0.71 -13.29
N ALA A 138 8.94 1.79 -13.86
CA ALA A 138 9.71 2.99 -14.15
C ALA A 138 10.25 3.69 -12.89
N VAL A 139 9.47 3.71 -11.81
CA VAL A 139 9.90 4.18 -10.49
C VAL A 139 10.11 2.96 -9.61
N TYR A 140 11.37 2.63 -9.30
CA TYR A 140 11.73 1.40 -8.60
C TYR A 140 12.79 1.58 -7.51
N SER A 141 13.36 2.77 -7.37
CA SER A 141 14.47 3.08 -6.49
C SER A 141 14.32 4.45 -5.86
N THR A 142 15.11 4.74 -4.82
CA THR A 142 15.13 6.08 -4.22
C THR A 142 15.40 7.19 -5.24
N PRO A 143 16.42 7.10 -6.13
CA PRO A 143 16.65 8.14 -7.13
C PRO A 143 15.48 8.36 -8.08
N THR A 144 14.80 7.31 -8.54
CA THR A 144 13.63 7.46 -9.43
C THR A 144 12.41 8.00 -8.70
N THR A 145 12.25 7.66 -7.40
CA THR A 145 11.20 8.24 -6.54
C THR A 145 11.44 9.74 -6.31
N LEU A 146 12.66 10.15 -6.02
CA LEU A 146 13.01 11.57 -5.86
C LEU A 146 12.72 12.37 -7.14
N ARG A 147 13.06 11.82 -8.31
CA ARG A 147 12.69 12.47 -9.58
C ARG A 147 11.18 12.63 -9.73
N MET A 148 10.39 11.62 -9.37
CA MET A 148 8.93 11.77 -9.39
C MET A 148 8.49 12.86 -8.41
N MET A 149 9.03 12.91 -7.20
CA MET A 149 8.71 13.95 -6.20
C MET A 149 9.07 15.37 -6.67
N ASP A 150 10.14 15.53 -7.45
CA ASP A 150 10.57 16.82 -7.96
C ASP A 150 9.64 17.37 -9.06
N TYR A 151 9.00 16.50 -9.82
CA TYR A 151 8.19 16.89 -10.98
C TYR A 151 6.68 16.80 -10.76
N VAL A 152 6.21 15.96 -9.85
CA VAL A 152 4.78 15.91 -9.50
C VAL A 152 4.46 16.95 -8.46
N THR A 153 3.74 17.99 -8.86
CA THR A 153 3.51 19.19 -8.05
C THR A 153 2.19 19.17 -7.29
N SER A 154 1.20 18.39 -7.76
CA SER A 154 -0.11 18.29 -7.10
C SER A 154 0.03 17.97 -5.60
N PRO A 155 -0.70 18.68 -4.72
CA PRO A 155 -0.69 18.42 -3.29
C PRO A 155 -1.35 17.06 -2.94
N ALA A 156 -2.14 16.51 -3.85
CA ALA A 156 -2.76 15.19 -3.69
C ALA A 156 -1.80 14.02 -3.97
N PHE A 157 -0.60 14.29 -4.50
CA PHE A 157 0.42 13.25 -4.69
C PHE A 157 1.12 12.90 -3.38
N GLY A 158 1.27 11.60 -3.13
CA GLY A 158 2.06 11.02 -2.06
C GLY A 158 2.95 9.87 -2.54
N VAL A 159 3.93 9.50 -1.71
CA VAL A 159 4.76 8.31 -1.88
C VAL A 159 4.23 7.23 -0.95
N ASP A 160 4.03 6.04 -1.48
CA ASP A 160 3.90 4.79 -0.73
C ASP A 160 5.25 4.07 -0.76
N MET A 161 5.84 3.85 0.40
CA MET A 161 7.17 3.24 0.49
C MET A 161 7.06 1.79 0.96
N ASP A 162 7.52 0.86 0.11
CA ASP A 162 7.60 -0.58 0.44
C ASP A 162 9.07 -0.99 0.59
N PRO A 163 9.54 -1.34 1.80
CA PRO A 163 10.93 -1.71 2.04
C PRO A 163 11.37 -2.92 1.23
N SER A 164 10.46 -3.84 0.88
CA SER A 164 10.81 -5.02 0.08
C SER A 164 11.20 -4.65 -1.36
N HIS A 165 10.55 -3.65 -1.93
CA HIS A 165 10.92 -3.18 -3.27
C HIS A 165 12.24 -2.41 -3.26
N ILE A 166 12.48 -1.57 -2.26
CA ILE A 166 13.73 -0.83 -2.10
C ILE A 166 14.90 -1.79 -1.84
N HIS A 167 14.72 -2.80 -0.98
CA HIS A 167 15.70 -3.85 -0.73
C HIS A 167 16.06 -4.60 -2.02
N ARG A 168 15.06 -5.06 -2.78
CA ARG A 168 15.26 -5.78 -4.04
C ARG A 168 15.82 -4.89 -5.18
N ALA A 169 15.73 -3.58 -5.04
CA ALA A 169 16.44 -2.63 -5.91
C ALA A 169 17.92 -2.45 -5.50
N GLY A 170 18.39 -3.16 -4.47
CA GLY A 170 19.77 -3.10 -4.00
C GLY A 170 20.06 -1.95 -3.03
N GLU A 171 19.04 -1.31 -2.48
CA GLU A 171 19.18 -0.22 -1.52
C GLU A 171 18.85 -0.67 -0.08
N ASN A 172 19.32 0.11 0.89
CA ASN A 172 18.93 -0.07 2.30
C ASN A 172 17.68 0.77 2.60
N PRO A 173 16.52 0.15 2.90
CA PRO A 173 15.27 0.87 3.10
C PRO A 173 15.32 1.90 4.24
N ALA A 174 16.01 1.58 5.35
CA ALA A 174 16.14 2.49 6.49
C ALA A 174 16.92 3.77 6.13
N LYS A 175 17.88 3.67 5.20
CA LYS A 175 18.62 4.83 4.70
C LYS A 175 17.85 5.62 3.63
N ALA A 176 16.99 4.93 2.87
CA ALA A 176 16.19 5.53 1.81
C ALA A 176 15.01 6.36 2.35
N LEU A 177 14.39 5.93 3.45
CA LEU A 177 13.19 6.54 4.02
C LEU A 177 13.28 8.05 4.25
N PRO A 178 14.34 8.59 4.90
CA PRO A 178 14.41 10.03 5.16
C PRO A 178 14.39 10.90 3.88
N ALA A 179 14.89 10.37 2.76
CA ALA A 179 14.95 11.12 1.51
C ALA A 179 13.56 11.37 0.89
N VAL A 180 12.60 10.48 1.12
CA VAL A 180 11.23 10.56 0.55
C VAL A 180 10.19 11.08 1.54
N LEU A 181 10.59 11.32 2.78
CA LEU A 181 9.71 11.65 3.91
C LEU A 181 8.76 12.84 3.62
N SER A 182 9.23 13.86 2.91
CA SER A 182 8.42 15.06 2.65
C SER A 182 7.14 14.81 1.84
N ARG A 183 7.12 13.73 1.07
CA ARG A 183 5.94 13.29 0.30
C ARG A 183 5.42 11.93 0.73
N MET A 184 6.02 11.29 1.72
CA MET A 184 5.58 9.97 2.19
C MET A 184 4.25 10.08 2.93
N LYS A 185 3.22 9.42 2.41
CA LYS A 185 1.85 9.43 2.95
C LYS A 185 1.36 8.04 3.33
N HIS A 186 2.03 7.00 2.85
CA HIS A 186 1.70 5.61 3.11
C HIS A 186 2.97 4.76 3.16
N ILE A 187 2.92 3.65 3.88
CA ILE A 187 3.94 2.61 3.86
C ILE A 187 3.23 1.27 3.71
N HIS A 188 3.54 0.53 2.65
CA HIS A 188 3.39 -0.91 2.67
C HIS A 188 4.56 -1.52 3.41
N ILE A 189 4.28 -2.45 4.32
CA ILE A 189 5.32 -3.15 5.09
C ILE A 189 5.23 -4.64 4.84
N ARG A 190 6.36 -5.25 4.57
CA ARG A 190 6.59 -6.69 4.54
C ARG A 190 8.07 -6.99 4.58
N ASP A 191 8.39 -8.21 4.97
CA ASP A 191 9.72 -8.75 4.79
C ASP A 191 9.85 -9.44 3.41
N CYS A 192 11.04 -9.86 3.02
CA CYS A 192 11.28 -10.74 1.87
C CYS A 192 12.56 -11.55 2.03
N LYS A 193 12.64 -12.67 1.32
CA LYS A 193 13.86 -13.49 1.21
C LYS A 193 14.59 -13.17 -0.10
N GLY A 194 15.88 -12.81 0.02
CA GLY A 194 16.72 -12.48 -1.13
C GLY A 194 16.33 -11.18 -1.83
N ASP A 195 16.95 -10.98 -2.98
CA ASP A 195 16.82 -9.79 -3.84
C ASP A 195 16.17 -10.10 -5.21
N GLY A 196 15.54 -11.26 -5.32
CA GLY A 196 14.89 -11.72 -6.55
C GLY A 196 13.67 -10.89 -6.98
N PRO A 197 13.07 -11.22 -8.13
CA PRO A 197 11.92 -10.47 -8.66
C PRO A 197 10.63 -10.64 -7.85
N SER A 198 10.57 -11.64 -6.98
CA SER A 198 9.43 -11.93 -6.09
C SER A 198 9.79 -11.70 -4.62
N PRO A 199 8.86 -11.24 -3.78
CA PRO A 199 9.12 -11.15 -2.32
C PRO A 199 9.18 -12.52 -1.63
N GLY A 200 8.96 -13.61 -2.35
CA GLY A 200 8.99 -14.97 -1.85
C GLY A 200 7.63 -15.48 -1.36
N ASP A 201 7.67 -16.61 -0.63
CA ASP A 201 6.49 -17.23 -0.03
C ASP A 201 5.83 -16.28 0.98
N PRO A 202 4.48 -16.27 1.10
CA PRO A 202 3.77 -15.43 2.06
C PRO A 202 4.28 -15.52 3.50
N THR A 203 4.73 -16.69 3.95
CA THR A 203 5.31 -16.85 5.30
C THR A 203 6.63 -16.10 5.49
N ASN A 204 7.41 -15.92 4.42
CA ASN A 204 8.66 -15.15 4.43
C ASN A 204 8.43 -13.64 4.32
N GLN A 205 7.21 -13.22 3.95
CA GLN A 205 6.81 -11.82 3.90
C GLN A 205 6.31 -11.29 5.25
N ALA A 206 6.01 -12.18 6.22
CA ALA A 206 5.71 -11.76 7.58
C ALA A 206 6.92 -11.01 8.18
N CYS A 207 6.66 -9.92 8.89
CA CYS A 207 7.71 -9.09 9.48
C CYS A 207 8.61 -9.92 10.40
N GLY A 208 9.93 -9.82 10.18
CA GLY A 208 10.96 -10.58 10.91
C GLY A 208 11.22 -11.99 10.38
N ARG A 209 10.65 -12.39 9.24
CA ARG A 209 10.87 -13.71 8.62
C ARG A 209 11.77 -13.66 7.38
N GLY A 210 12.09 -12.49 6.90
CA GLY A 210 12.93 -12.25 5.72
C GLY A 210 14.35 -11.82 6.05
N ASP A 211 14.91 -11.05 5.14
CA ASP A 211 16.31 -10.61 5.17
C ASP A 211 16.42 -9.08 5.33
N ILE A 212 15.30 -8.35 5.41
CA ILE A 212 15.29 -6.89 5.55
C ILE A 212 15.54 -6.51 7.02
N ASP A 213 16.39 -5.51 7.24
CA ASP A 213 16.51 -4.86 8.55
C ASP A 213 15.26 -3.99 8.83
N LEU A 214 14.14 -4.67 9.12
CA LEU A 214 12.90 -3.99 9.46
C LEU A 214 12.98 -3.24 10.79
N PHE A 215 13.79 -3.71 11.74
CA PHE A 215 14.01 -2.97 12.99
C PHE A 215 14.65 -1.60 12.72
N GLY A 216 15.70 -1.56 11.89
CA GLY A 216 16.31 -0.31 11.45
C GLY A 216 15.33 0.57 10.66
N TYR A 217 14.46 -0.04 9.85
CA TYR A 217 13.44 0.69 9.10
C TYR A 217 12.39 1.33 10.01
N PHE A 218 11.86 0.58 11.02
CA PHE A 218 10.93 1.16 12.01
C PHE A 218 11.59 2.27 12.82
N ARG A 219 12.83 2.07 13.21
CA ARG A 219 13.57 3.12 13.91
C ARG A 219 13.68 4.39 13.06
N ALA A 220 13.98 4.24 11.77
CA ALA A 220 14.02 5.39 10.85
C ALA A 220 12.67 6.12 10.75
N MET A 221 11.53 5.40 10.77
CA MET A 221 10.21 6.03 10.83
C MET A 221 10.01 6.86 12.10
N VAL A 222 10.38 6.30 13.26
CA VAL A 222 10.24 6.98 14.56
C VAL A 222 11.15 8.21 14.62
N ASP A 223 12.42 8.07 14.23
CA ASP A 223 13.39 9.17 14.21
C ASP A 223 12.97 10.29 13.25
N ALA A 224 12.29 9.93 12.16
CA ALA A 224 11.72 10.87 11.18
C ALA A 224 10.37 11.46 11.60
N SER A 225 9.81 11.03 12.74
CA SER A 225 8.48 11.42 13.23
C SER A 225 7.36 11.14 12.20
N TYR A 226 7.46 10.04 11.46
CA TYR A 226 6.40 9.60 10.56
C TYR A 226 5.15 9.24 11.38
N ASP A 227 3.99 9.69 10.94
CA ASP A 227 2.72 9.50 11.66
C ASP A 227 1.56 8.99 10.77
N GLY A 228 1.91 8.58 9.54
CA GLY A 228 0.98 7.99 8.58
C GLY A 228 0.68 6.51 8.82
N PRO A 229 -0.12 5.90 7.93
CA PRO A 229 -0.42 4.47 7.96
C PRO A 229 0.78 3.62 7.55
N VAL A 230 0.90 2.45 8.20
CA VAL A 230 1.85 1.37 7.87
C VAL A 230 1.03 0.10 7.72
N CYS A 231 0.79 -0.33 6.48
CA CYS A 231 -0.08 -1.46 6.16
C CYS A 231 0.73 -2.69 5.74
N LEU A 232 0.56 -3.80 6.46
CA LEU A 232 1.12 -5.08 6.07
C LEU A 232 0.52 -5.51 4.73
N GLU A 233 1.35 -5.64 3.70
CA GLU A 233 0.96 -6.16 2.39
C GLU A 233 1.67 -7.48 2.12
N VAL A 234 0.94 -8.58 2.12
CA VAL A 234 1.45 -9.92 1.78
C VAL A 234 0.72 -10.44 0.56
N ILE A 235 1.47 -10.75 -0.49
CA ILE A 235 0.94 -11.25 -1.76
C ILE A 235 1.52 -12.62 -2.09
N GLY A 236 0.82 -13.39 -2.91
CA GLY A 236 1.27 -14.71 -3.36
C GLY A 236 0.12 -15.70 -3.48
N PRO A 237 0.40 -17.01 -3.34
CA PRO A 237 -0.63 -18.05 -3.34
C PRO A 237 -1.71 -17.82 -2.29
N ASP A 238 -2.88 -18.40 -2.53
CA ASP A 238 -4.02 -18.35 -1.62
C ASP A 238 -3.65 -18.88 -0.24
N GLN A 239 -4.04 -18.15 0.78
CA GLN A 239 -3.87 -18.54 2.18
C GLN A 239 -5.22 -18.94 2.78
N SER A 240 -5.24 -19.93 3.68
CA SER A 240 -6.41 -20.16 4.53
C SER A 240 -6.61 -18.98 5.48
N LEU A 241 -7.83 -18.74 5.97
CA LEU A 241 -8.09 -17.73 6.99
C LEU A 241 -7.15 -17.88 8.20
N THR A 242 -6.87 -19.11 8.62
CA THR A 242 -5.98 -19.42 9.73
C THR A 242 -4.54 -19.00 9.44
N ASP A 243 -4.01 -19.31 8.24
CA ASP A 243 -2.64 -18.95 7.88
C ASP A 243 -2.48 -17.45 7.66
N ALA A 244 -3.45 -16.81 7.00
CA ALA A 244 -3.48 -15.36 6.83
C ALA A 244 -3.51 -14.65 8.20
N THR A 245 -4.36 -15.13 9.13
CA THR A 245 -4.42 -14.58 10.49
C THR A 245 -3.11 -14.79 11.25
N ARG A 246 -2.46 -15.95 11.10
CA ARG A 246 -1.14 -16.20 11.71
C ARG A 246 -0.08 -15.23 11.19
N ILE A 247 0.00 -15.02 9.86
CA ILE A 247 0.94 -14.07 9.24
C ILE A 247 0.68 -12.64 9.76
N ALA A 248 -0.59 -12.23 9.81
CA ALA A 248 -0.96 -10.92 10.34
C ALA A 248 -0.60 -10.77 11.81
N ALA A 249 -0.90 -11.76 12.66
CA ALA A 249 -0.59 -11.73 14.09
C ALA A 249 0.92 -11.73 14.38
N GLU A 250 1.71 -12.54 13.65
CA GLU A 250 3.18 -12.54 13.76
C GLU A 250 3.76 -11.17 13.39
N SER A 251 3.30 -10.59 12.29
CA SER A 251 3.74 -9.26 11.85
C SER A 251 3.35 -8.17 12.83
N TYR A 252 2.12 -8.21 13.38
CA TYR A 252 1.69 -7.28 14.43
C TYR A 252 2.57 -7.36 15.67
N GLY A 253 2.85 -8.58 16.15
CA GLY A 253 3.71 -8.80 17.32
C GLY A 253 5.15 -8.33 17.10
N TYR A 254 5.64 -8.29 15.85
CA TYR A 254 6.94 -7.75 15.51
C TYR A 254 6.94 -6.20 15.50
N MET A 255 5.83 -5.58 15.03
CA MET A 255 5.71 -4.13 14.84
C MET A 255 5.33 -3.38 16.13
N ASN A 256 4.64 -4.03 17.05
CA ASN A 256 4.13 -3.43 18.28
C ASN A 256 5.09 -3.67 19.46
#